data_2c51e82f4b1a7bf5f5cb5de594e9ac84
#
_entry.id   2c51e82f4b1a7bf5f5cb5de594e9ac84
#
_cell.length_a   1.000
_cell.length_b   1.000
_cell.length_c   1.000
_cell.angle_alpha   90.00
_cell.angle_beta   90.00
_cell.angle_gamma   90.00
#
_symmetry.space_group_name_H-M   'P 1'
#
loop_
_entity.id
_entity.type
_entity.pdbx_description
1 polymer ?
#
loop_
_entity_poly.entity_id
_entity_poly.type
_entity_poly.pdbx_seq_one_letter_code
_entity_poly.pdbx_strand_id
1 'polypeptide(L)'
;MSRRPRESVNSSVELSPEVQSIADGLGTTISTRDLIILASIDQMIETGPVDFNSGTVCDQLNLKHPMINYYFGSRDGLIAEASMWAYRGWSDKVMTATRNAPKNAEKRLRAYLEASLEWAERMKAVTLLSQYPVLSKAVKNLIDEGYSVELQRDFEYHIVFLATLIIDMRSGKNSDLDFDKTNYPKAKYFLSHPRELLDASSIAWASHGIMMWRSGSHIPTNNLRKDFTAKVSEDLAMRLHVDNIIEIAKGRK
;
A
#
# COMPACT_ATOMS: atom_id res chain seq x y z
N MET A 1 -23.09 -30.86 8.18
CA MET A 1 -22.12 -31.01 7.09
C MET A 1 -20.72 -30.94 7.65
N SER A 2 -19.97 -32.03 7.59
CA SER A 2 -18.63 -32.16 8.13
C SER A 2 -17.64 -31.34 7.28
N ARG A 3 -16.94 -30.37 7.89
CA ARG A 3 -15.85 -29.65 7.25
C ARG A 3 -14.70 -30.64 6.98
N ARG A 4 -14.36 -30.87 5.71
CA ARG A 4 -13.15 -31.61 5.35
C ARG A 4 -11.92 -30.90 5.91
N PRO A 5 -10.90 -31.66 6.33
CA PRO A 5 -9.64 -31.07 6.79
C PRO A 5 -9.01 -30.21 5.69
N ARG A 6 -8.45 -29.07 6.07
CA ARG A 6 -7.65 -28.23 5.18
C ARG A 6 -6.41 -29.04 4.76
N GLU A 7 -6.31 -29.41 3.50
CA GLU A 7 -5.07 -29.92 2.94
C GLU A 7 -4.03 -28.78 2.96
N SER A 8 -2.97 -28.98 3.70
CA SER A 8 -1.79 -28.11 3.63
C SER A 8 -1.07 -28.44 2.32
N VAL A 9 -1.11 -27.54 1.36
CA VAL A 9 -0.27 -27.64 0.16
C VAL A 9 1.17 -27.35 0.58
N ASN A 10 1.99 -28.38 0.56
CA ASN A 10 3.42 -28.28 0.79
C ASN A 10 4.06 -27.82 -0.55
N SER A 11 3.88 -26.56 -0.92
CA SER A 11 4.47 -26.02 -2.13
C SER A 11 5.65 -25.11 -1.75
N SER A 12 6.82 -25.54 -2.19
CA SER A 12 8.03 -24.71 -2.20
C SER A 12 7.93 -23.63 -3.29
N VAL A 13 6.93 -22.76 -3.19
CA VAL A 13 6.82 -21.59 -4.08
C VAL A 13 7.79 -20.57 -3.53
N GLU A 14 8.78 -20.20 -4.35
CA GLU A 14 9.69 -19.12 -4.03
C GLU A 14 8.97 -17.80 -4.29
N LEU A 15 8.68 -17.07 -3.21
CA LEU A 15 8.02 -15.77 -3.25
C LEU A 15 9.08 -14.67 -3.27
N SER A 16 8.78 -13.54 -3.92
CA SER A 16 9.64 -12.36 -3.82
C SER A 16 9.76 -11.87 -2.37
N PRO A 17 10.85 -11.17 -1.99
CA PRO A 17 11.05 -10.72 -0.61
C PRO A 17 9.90 -9.89 -0.06
N GLU A 18 9.26 -9.09 -0.90
CA GLU A 18 8.12 -8.25 -0.53
C GLU A 18 6.87 -9.08 -0.26
N VAL A 19 6.59 -10.07 -1.10
CA VAL A 19 5.45 -10.97 -0.93
C VAL A 19 5.71 -11.91 0.24
N GLN A 20 6.96 -12.34 0.44
CA GLN A 20 7.34 -13.09 1.63
C GLN A 20 7.08 -12.29 2.91
N SER A 21 7.39 -10.99 2.92
CA SER A 21 7.08 -10.12 4.06
C SER A 21 5.58 -10.04 4.37
N ILE A 22 4.72 -10.07 3.34
CA ILE A 22 3.26 -10.18 3.54
C ILE A 22 2.90 -11.55 4.13
N ALA A 23 3.50 -12.62 3.61
CA ALA A 23 3.26 -13.99 4.07
C ALA A 23 3.66 -14.18 5.54
N ASP A 24 4.79 -13.62 5.95
CA ASP A 24 5.30 -13.70 7.32
C ASP A 24 4.33 -13.07 8.33
N GLY A 25 3.60 -12.04 7.92
CA GLY A 25 2.55 -11.41 8.71
C GLY A 25 1.31 -12.29 8.94
N LEU A 26 1.12 -13.38 8.19
CA LEU A 26 -0.03 -14.29 8.31
C LEU A 26 0.17 -15.39 9.37
N GLY A 27 1.37 -15.61 9.85
CA GLY A 27 1.71 -16.67 10.80
C GLY A 27 2.20 -17.95 10.10
N THR A 28 2.25 -19.05 10.88
CA THR A 28 2.95 -20.28 10.50
C THR A 28 2.19 -21.19 9.52
N THR A 29 0.92 -20.93 9.25
CA THR A 29 0.09 -21.80 8.37
C THR A 29 -0.58 -20.96 7.29
N ILE A 30 -0.06 -21.08 6.07
CA ILE A 30 -0.65 -20.43 4.88
C ILE A 30 -1.70 -21.36 4.28
N SER A 31 -2.93 -20.90 4.10
CA SER A 31 -3.98 -21.67 3.43
C SER A 31 -3.78 -21.67 1.91
N THR A 32 -4.39 -22.64 1.21
CA THR A 32 -4.39 -22.65 -0.27
C THR A 32 -4.91 -21.34 -0.87
N ARG A 33 -5.93 -20.74 -0.24
CA ARG A 33 -6.48 -19.46 -0.66
C ARG A 33 -5.46 -18.34 -0.53
N ASP A 34 -4.75 -18.27 0.58
CA ASP A 34 -3.74 -17.27 0.86
C ASP A 34 -2.54 -17.42 -0.09
N LEU A 35 -2.15 -18.68 -0.36
CA LEU A 35 -1.07 -18.96 -1.31
C LEU A 35 -1.41 -18.50 -2.73
N ILE A 36 -2.67 -18.67 -3.17
CA ILE A 36 -3.13 -18.14 -4.46
C ILE A 36 -3.01 -16.61 -4.48
N ILE A 37 -3.38 -15.91 -3.41
CA ILE A 37 -3.25 -14.45 -3.33
C ILE A 37 -1.79 -14.03 -3.43
N LEU A 38 -0.89 -14.65 -2.65
CA LEU A 38 0.54 -14.33 -2.65
C LEU A 38 1.19 -14.56 -4.01
N ALA A 39 0.96 -15.71 -4.63
CA ALA A 39 1.47 -16.01 -5.98
C ALA A 39 0.89 -15.06 -7.05
N SER A 40 -0.34 -14.60 -6.85
CA SER A 40 -0.96 -13.61 -7.75
C SER A 40 -0.33 -12.22 -7.61
N ILE A 41 0.06 -11.82 -6.40
CA ILE A 41 0.80 -10.59 -6.18
C ILE A 41 2.13 -10.67 -6.93
N ASP A 42 2.89 -11.75 -6.76
CA ASP A 42 4.18 -11.94 -7.44
C ASP A 42 4.03 -11.87 -8.96
N GLN A 43 3.07 -12.59 -9.53
CA GLN A 43 2.84 -12.53 -10.97
C GLN A 43 2.46 -11.13 -11.45
N MET A 44 1.61 -10.40 -10.70
CA MET A 44 1.24 -9.04 -11.07
C MET A 44 2.41 -8.04 -10.98
N ILE A 45 3.39 -8.29 -10.10
CA ILE A 45 4.62 -7.50 -10.04
C ILE A 45 5.44 -7.69 -11.33
N GLU A 46 5.49 -8.89 -11.87
CA GLU A 46 6.25 -9.21 -13.08
C GLU A 46 5.55 -8.74 -14.35
N THR A 47 4.27 -9.12 -14.52
CA THR A 47 3.54 -8.94 -15.78
C THR A 47 2.68 -7.68 -15.81
N GLY A 48 2.40 -7.09 -14.66
CA GLY A 48 1.38 -6.07 -14.48
C GLY A 48 -0.03 -6.67 -14.33
N PRO A 49 -0.96 -5.91 -13.72
CA PRO A 49 -2.32 -6.39 -13.44
C PRO A 49 -3.18 -6.58 -14.70
N VAL A 50 -2.85 -5.90 -15.80
CA VAL A 50 -3.57 -6.02 -17.09
C VAL A 50 -3.28 -7.38 -17.71
N ASP A 51 -2.01 -7.78 -17.76
CA ASP A 51 -1.54 -9.02 -18.37
C ASP A 51 -1.55 -10.21 -17.39
N PHE A 52 -2.01 -9.99 -16.17
CA PHE A 52 -2.13 -11.03 -15.15
C PHE A 52 -3.02 -12.19 -15.63
N ASN A 53 -2.52 -13.43 -15.48
CA ASN A 53 -3.22 -14.65 -15.85
C ASN A 53 -3.38 -15.60 -14.65
N SER A 54 -4.57 -15.70 -14.10
CA SER A 54 -4.87 -16.57 -12.98
C SER A 54 -4.68 -18.07 -13.28
N GLY A 55 -4.71 -18.46 -14.55
CA GLY A 55 -4.40 -19.83 -14.98
C GLY A 55 -2.94 -20.18 -14.70
N THR A 56 -2.01 -19.27 -15.04
CA THR A 56 -0.58 -19.46 -14.74
C THR A 56 -0.33 -19.64 -13.25
N VAL A 57 -1.04 -18.89 -12.39
CA VAL A 57 -0.95 -19.06 -10.93
C VAL A 57 -1.41 -20.46 -10.52
N CYS A 58 -2.53 -20.95 -11.08
CA CYS A 58 -3.00 -22.30 -10.79
C CYS A 58 -1.97 -23.37 -11.22
N ASP A 59 -1.38 -23.23 -12.40
CA ASP A 59 -0.39 -24.16 -12.91
C ASP A 59 0.87 -24.17 -12.05
N GLN A 60 1.37 -22.99 -11.65
CA GLN A 60 2.51 -22.83 -10.73
C GLN A 60 2.27 -23.52 -9.36
N LEU A 61 1.06 -23.43 -8.85
CA LEU A 61 0.66 -24.01 -7.57
C LEU A 61 0.17 -25.46 -7.68
N ASN A 62 0.16 -26.04 -8.88
CA ASN A 62 -0.42 -27.35 -9.17
C ASN A 62 -1.89 -27.46 -8.73
N LEU A 63 -2.67 -26.40 -8.99
CA LEU A 63 -4.08 -26.29 -8.64
C LEU A 63 -4.95 -26.36 -9.89
N LYS A 64 -6.21 -26.74 -9.73
CA LYS A 64 -7.20 -26.73 -10.82
C LYS A 64 -7.75 -25.30 -11.04
N HIS A 65 -7.86 -24.83 -12.27
CA HIS A 65 -8.36 -23.49 -12.63
C HIS A 65 -9.71 -23.12 -11.97
N PRO A 66 -10.71 -24.03 -11.80
CA PRO A 66 -11.95 -23.71 -11.10
C PRO A 66 -11.78 -23.23 -9.64
N MET A 67 -10.61 -23.45 -9.03
CA MET A 67 -10.33 -22.99 -7.66
C MET A 67 -10.38 -21.46 -7.53
N ILE A 68 -10.02 -20.73 -8.59
CA ILE A 68 -10.12 -19.26 -8.61
C ILE A 68 -11.56 -18.81 -8.42
N ASN A 69 -12.48 -19.39 -9.21
CA ASN A 69 -13.91 -19.07 -9.07
C ASN A 69 -14.48 -19.53 -7.72
N TYR A 70 -13.98 -20.65 -7.20
CA TYR A 70 -14.42 -21.17 -5.91
C TYR A 70 -14.04 -20.22 -4.74
N TYR A 71 -12.81 -19.69 -4.72
CA TYR A 71 -12.34 -18.87 -3.64
C TYR A 71 -12.65 -17.38 -3.80
N PHE A 72 -12.67 -16.86 -5.04
CA PHE A 72 -12.67 -15.43 -5.33
C PHE A 72 -13.84 -15.01 -6.24
N GLY A 73 -14.66 -15.94 -6.69
CA GLY A 73 -15.80 -15.69 -7.59
C GLY A 73 -15.37 -15.35 -9.02
N SER A 74 -14.21 -14.73 -9.22
CA SER A 74 -13.68 -14.36 -10.55
C SER A 74 -12.19 -14.03 -10.48
N ARG A 75 -11.56 -13.89 -11.67
CA ARG A 75 -10.20 -13.31 -11.81
C ARG A 75 -10.12 -11.91 -11.18
N ASP A 76 -11.11 -11.07 -11.43
CA ASP A 76 -11.12 -9.69 -10.89
C ASP A 76 -11.28 -9.67 -9.37
N GLY A 77 -12.03 -10.63 -8.79
CA GLY A 77 -12.12 -10.82 -7.34
C GLY A 77 -10.75 -11.15 -6.73
N LEU A 78 -9.98 -12.05 -7.39
CA LEU A 78 -8.63 -12.38 -6.98
C LEU A 78 -7.70 -11.15 -7.05
N ILE A 79 -7.73 -10.39 -8.15
CA ILE A 79 -6.93 -9.16 -8.30
C ILE A 79 -7.26 -8.17 -7.19
N ALA A 80 -8.54 -7.97 -6.90
CA ALA A 80 -8.99 -7.06 -5.87
C ALA A 80 -8.46 -7.44 -4.48
N GLU A 81 -8.56 -8.71 -4.10
CA GLU A 81 -8.03 -9.18 -2.82
C GLU A 81 -6.50 -9.12 -2.75
N ALA A 82 -5.80 -9.50 -3.81
CA ALA A 82 -4.36 -9.40 -3.89
C ALA A 82 -3.89 -7.94 -3.72
N SER A 83 -4.60 -7.00 -4.34
CA SER A 83 -4.31 -5.56 -4.17
C SER A 83 -4.55 -5.06 -2.75
N MET A 84 -5.57 -5.58 -2.08
CA MET A 84 -5.82 -5.28 -0.66
C MET A 84 -4.72 -5.80 0.25
N TRP A 85 -4.21 -6.98 -0.02
CA TRP A 85 -3.09 -7.54 0.74
C TRP A 85 -1.81 -6.73 0.53
N ALA A 86 -1.52 -6.33 -0.71
CA ALA A 86 -0.40 -5.45 -1.02
C ALA A 86 -0.54 -4.09 -0.31
N TYR A 87 -1.75 -3.53 -0.23
CA TYR A 87 -2.01 -2.30 0.51
C TYR A 87 -1.76 -2.45 2.01
N ARG A 88 -2.20 -3.56 2.63
CA ARG A 88 -1.93 -3.83 4.04
C ARG A 88 -0.43 -3.96 4.30
N GLY A 89 0.30 -4.67 3.44
CA GLY A 89 1.75 -4.78 3.52
C GLY A 89 2.44 -3.41 3.42
N TRP A 90 1.97 -2.53 2.53
CA TRP A 90 2.43 -1.14 2.46
C TRP A 90 2.18 -0.41 3.78
N SER A 91 0.95 -0.47 4.30
CA SER A 91 0.59 0.19 5.55
C SER A 91 1.48 -0.25 6.70
N ASP A 92 1.71 -1.55 6.83
CA ASP A 92 2.55 -2.12 7.90
C ASP A 92 4.02 -1.71 7.74
N LYS A 93 4.55 -1.73 6.51
CA LYS A 93 5.92 -1.30 6.23
C LYS A 93 6.14 0.17 6.59
N VAL A 94 5.29 1.07 6.11
CA VAL A 94 5.47 2.51 6.37
C VAL A 94 5.28 2.87 7.84
N MET A 95 4.34 2.23 8.54
CA MET A 95 4.13 2.44 9.96
C MET A 95 5.32 1.93 10.78
N THR A 96 5.85 0.77 10.43
CA THR A 96 7.04 0.19 11.08
C THR A 96 8.27 1.09 10.87
N ALA A 97 8.54 1.50 9.64
CA ALA A 97 9.65 2.40 9.34
C ALA A 97 9.55 3.72 10.12
N THR A 98 8.36 4.29 10.18
CA THR A 98 8.12 5.55 10.88
C THR A 98 8.29 5.43 12.39
N ARG A 99 7.80 4.35 13.00
CA ARG A 99 7.96 4.11 14.45
C ARG A 99 9.40 3.81 14.85
N ASN A 100 10.15 3.13 14.00
CA ASN A 100 11.56 2.82 14.22
C ASN A 100 12.48 4.04 14.00
N ALA A 101 12.02 5.07 13.29
CA ALA A 101 12.76 6.31 13.13
C ALA A 101 12.89 7.06 14.47
N PRO A 102 13.95 7.88 14.65
CA PRO A 102 14.11 8.71 15.84
C PRO A 102 12.84 9.52 16.17
N LYS A 103 12.57 9.76 17.45
CA LYS A 103 11.41 10.52 17.95
C LYS A 103 11.47 12.01 17.56
N ASN A 104 11.59 12.27 16.27
CA ASN A 104 11.59 13.58 15.64
C ASN A 104 10.61 13.56 14.49
N ALA A 105 9.66 14.48 14.47
CA ALA A 105 8.56 14.47 13.52
C ALA A 105 9.03 14.54 12.05
N GLU A 106 10.05 15.33 11.75
CA GLU A 106 10.63 15.43 10.40
C GLU A 106 11.27 14.09 9.96
N LYS A 107 12.07 13.47 10.84
CA LYS A 107 12.71 12.18 10.53
C LYS A 107 11.67 11.08 10.35
N ARG A 108 10.60 11.09 11.13
CA ARG A 108 9.49 10.15 11.02
C ARG A 108 8.68 10.34 9.75
N LEU A 109 8.37 11.59 9.38
CA LEU A 109 7.73 11.88 8.10
C LEU A 109 8.60 11.46 6.93
N ARG A 110 9.89 11.73 6.98
CA ARG A 110 10.85 11.26 5.97
C ARG A 110 10.84 9.74 5.83
N ALA A 111 10.93 9.01 6.94
CA ALA A 111 10.88 7.55 6.94
C ALA A 111 9.58 6.99 6.36
N TYR A 112 8.43 7.63 6.62
CA TYR A 112 7.15 7.29 6.02
C TYR A 112 7.19 7.43 4.49
N LEU A 113 7.69 8.56 3.99
CA LEU A 113 7.73 8.86 2.56
C LEU A 113 8.72 7.94 1.83
N GLU A 114 9.92 7.77 2.36
CA GLU A 114 10.95 6.92 1.78
C GLU A 114 10.50 5.44 1.73
N ALA A 115 9.89 4.93 2.81
CA ALA A 115 9.34 3.57 2.83
C ALA A 115 8.18 3.40 1.83
N SER A 116 7.35 4.44 1.63
CA SER A 116 6.29 4.42 0.63
C SER A 116 6.84 4.35 -0.79
N LEU A 117 7.89 5.10 -1.09
CA LEU A 117 8.54 5.10 -2.41
C LEU A 117 9.25 3.78 -2.70
N GLU A 118 9.96 3.24 -1.72
CA GLU A 118 10.61 1.94 -1.83
C GLU A 118 9.58 0.83 -2.11
N TRP A 119 8.46 0.85 -1.38
CA TRP A 119 7.38 -0.11 -1.61
C TRP A 119 6.78 0.00 -3.01
N ALA A 120 6.53 1.22 -3.48
CA ALA A 120 5.98 1.45 -4.81
C ALA A 120 6.90 0.96 -5.93
N GLU A 121 8.21 1.11 -5.76
CA GLU A 121 9.20 0.61 -6.71
C GLU A 121 9.14 -0.90 -6.86
N ARG A 122 8.99 -1.61 -5.76
CA ARG A 122 9.03 -3.07 -5.72
C ARG A 122 7.69 -3.71 -6.03
N MET A 123 6.62 -3.19 -5.44
CA MET A 123 5.26 -3.69 -5.64
C MET A 123 4.58 -3.13 -6.89
N LYS A 124 5.20 -2.16 -7.55
CA LYS A 124 4.69 -1.51 -8.76
C LYS A 124 3.22 -1.09 -8.59
N ALA A 125 2.38 -1.38 -9.59
CA ALA A 125 0.98 -0.97 -9.60
C ALA A 125 0.07 -1.77 -8.66
N VAL A 126 0.51 -2.89 -8.12
CA VAL A 126 -0.37 -3.82 -7.39
C VAL A 126 -1.02 -3.16 -6.18
N THR A 127 -0.23 -2.45 -5.36
CA THR A 127 -0.74 -1.74 -4.17
C THR A 127 -1.78 -0.67 -4.52
N LEU A 128 -1.61 -0.01 -5.66
CA LEU A 128 -2.43 1.12 -6.06
C LEU A 128 -3.81 0.72 -6.58
N LEU A 129 -3.95 -0.51 -7.06
CA LEU A 129 -5.23 -1.01 -7.58
C LEU A 129 -6.34 -0.99 -6.53
N SER A 130 -6.02 -1.20 -5.25
CA SER A 130 -6.98 -1.14 -4.15
C SER A 130 -7.56 0.26 -3.94
N GLN A 131 -6.86 1.29 -4.40
CA GLN A 131 -7.25 2.69 -4.24
C GLN A 131 -8.07 3.22 -5.42
N TYR A 132 -8.24 2.41 -6.47
CA TYR A 132 -9.06 2.72 -7.64
C TYR A 132 -10.27 1.77 -7.76
N PRO A 133 -11.20 1.79 -6.80
CA PRO A 133 -12.38 0.90 -6.82
C PRO A 133 -13.27 1.13 -8.06
N VAL A 134 -13.08 2.26 -8.74
CA VAL A 134 -13.83 2.61 -9.95
C VAL A 134 -13.40 1.78 -11.16
N LEU A 135 -12.23 1.14 -11.10
CA LEU A 135 -11.66 0.43 -12.25
C LEU A 135 -12.18 -1.00 -12.43
N SER A 136 -12.82 -1.58 -11.41
CA SER A 136 -13.41 -2.91 -11.56
C SER A 136 -14.65 -3.06 -10.67
N LYS A 137 -15.68 -3.70 -11.24
CA LYS A 137 -16.90 -4.08 -10.50
C LYS A 137 -16.59 -5.00 -9.32
N ALA A 138 -15.55 -5.82 -9.42
CA ALA A 138 -15.13 -6.74 -8.37
C ALA A 138 -14.53 -6.00 -7.18
N VAL A 139 -13.70 -4.96 -7.41
CA VAL A 139 -13.21 -4.08 -6.34
C VAL A 139 -14.37 -3.37 -5.65
N LYS A 140 -15.34 -2.88 -6.42
CA LYS A 140 -16.55 -2.27 -5.85
C LYS A 140 -17.32 -3.28 -4.99
N ASN A 141 -17.50 -4.51 -5.45
CA ASN A 141 -18.20 -5.53 -4.68
C ASN A 141 -17.48 -5.88 -3.38
N LEU A 142 -16.15 -5.99 -3.40
CA LEU A 142 -15.36 -6.18 -2.17
C LEU A 142 -15.54 -5.03 -1.18
N ILE A 143 -15.58 -3.80 -1.69
CA ILE A 143 -15.85 -2.62 -0.89
C ILE A 143 -17.24 -2.72 -0.27
N ASP A 144 -18.24 -3.08 -1.04
CA ASP A 144 -19.64 -3.22 -0.59
C ASP A 144 -19.81 -4.38 0.42
N GLU A 145 -18.96 -5.42 0.37
CA GLU A 145 -18.98 -6.59 1.28
C GLU A 145 -18.26 -6.41 2.63
N GLY A 146 -17.89 -5.19 2.97
CA GLY A 146 -17.34 -4.86 4.31
C GLY A 146 -15.88 -4.43 4.33
N TYR A 147 -15.10 -4.65 3.26
CA TYR A 147 -13.74 -4.11 3.14
C TYR A 147 -13.72 -2.57 3.12
N SER A 148 -14.84 -1.93 2.74
CA SER A 148 -14.96 -0.47 2.73
C SER A 148 -14.71 0.15 4.11
N VAL A 149 -15.23 -0.46 5.16
CA VAL A 149 -15.08 0.06 6.54
C VAL A 149 -13.63 -0.07 7.01
N GLU A 150 -12.98 -1.17 6.66
CA GLU A 150 -11.58 -1.38 7.00
C GLU A 150 -10.65 -0.43 6.24
N LEU A 151 -10.84 -0.31 4.91
CA LEU A 151 -10.09 0.63 4.06
C LEU A 151 -10.28 2.08 4.50
N GLN A 152 -11.52 2.49 4.77
CA GLN A 152 -11.80 3.83 5.22
C GLN A 152 -11.12 4.12 6.55
N ARG A 153 -11.15 3.18 7.49
CA ARG A 153 -10.49 3.29 8.78
C ARG A 153 -8.96 3.35 8.63
N ASP A 154 -8.39 2.53 7.76
CA ASP A 154 -6.94 2.56 7.50
C ASP A 154 -6.53 3.87 6.84
N PHE A 155 -7.28 4.37 5.88
CA PHE A 155 -7.03 5.67 5.26
C PHE A 155 -7.15 6.82 6.28
N GLU A 156 -8.21 6.83 7.07
CA GLU A 156 -8.40 7.81 8.16
C GLU A 156 -7.23 7.76 9.14
N TYR A 157 -6.79 6.56 9.52
CA TYR A 157 -5.65 6.37 10.40
C TYR A 157 -4.36 6.98 9.82
N HIS A 158 -4.07 6.77 8.52
CA HIS A 158 -2.90 7.37 7.86
C HIS A 158 -2.97 8.90 7.83
N ILE A 159 -4.14 9.48 7.55
CA ILE A 159 -4.32 10.95 7.57
C ILE A 159 -4.10 11.51 8.98
N VAL A 160 -4.69 10.88 9.99
CA VAL A 160 -4.52 11.26 11.40
C VAL A 160 -3.05 11.16 11.83
N PHE A 161 -2.38 10.10 11.40
CA PHE A 161 -0.97 9.87 11.68
C PHE A 161 -0.09 10.99 11.09
N LEU A 162 -0.28 11.32 9.83
CA LEU A 162 0.42 12.42 9.16
C LEU A 162 0.10 13.78 9.81
N ALA A 163 -1.16 14.04 10.14
CA ALA A 163 -1.55 15.28 10.81
C ALA A 163 -0.87 15.41 12.17
N THR A 164 -0.75 14.33 12.93
CA THR A 164 -0.02 14.34 14.21
C THR A 164 1.45 14.68 14.03
N LEU A 165 2.13 14.10 13.02
CA LEU A 165 3.50 14.44 12.69
C LEU A 165 3.67 15.94 12.31
N ILE A 166 2.73 16.49 11.56
CA ILE A 166 2.73 17.89 11.16
C ILE A 166 2.55 18.81 12.38
N ILE A 167 1.62 18.48 13.28
CA ILE A 167 1.39 19.22 14.53
C ILE A 167 2.64 19.21 15.40
N ASP A 168 3.25 18.04 15.59
CA ASP A 168 4.47 17.89 16.39
C ASP A 168 5.64 18.67 15.79
N MET A 169 5.80 18.61 14.46
CA MET A 169 6.84 19.36 13.74
C MET A 169 6.70 20.88 13.94
N ARG A 170 5.48 21.40 13.79
CA ARG A 170 5.18 22.84 13.93
C ARG A 170 5.26 23.34 15.36
N SER A 171 4.96 22.47 16.33
CA SER A 171 5.03 22.80 17.76
C SER A 171 6.40 22.53 18.40
N GLY A 172 7.34 21.94 17.66
CA GLY A 172 8.66 21.56 18.18
C GLY A 172 8.62 20.43 19.22
N LYS A 173 7.57 19.62 19.22
CA LYS A 173 7.41 18.49 20.15
C LYS A 173 8.07 17.23 19.62
N ASN A 174 8.43 16.33 20.52
CA ASN A 174 8.79 14.97 20.16
C ASN A 174 7.54 14.21 19.70
N SER A 175 7.69 13.41 18.64
CA SER A 175 6.61 12.56 18.13
C SER A 175 6.68 11.20 18.81
N ASP A 176 5.90 10.99 19.86
CA ASP A 176 5.86 9.70 20.56
C ASP A 176 4.99 8.67 19.79
N LEU A 177 3.92 9.12 19.12
CA LEU A 177 3.01 8.28 18.33
C LEU A 177 2.44 7.08 19.13
N ASP A 178 1.95 7.36 20.33
CA ASP A 178 1.44 6.37 21.29
C ASP A 178 0.03 5.88 20.94
N PHE A 179 -0.28 5.75 19.65
CA PHE A 179 -1.55 5.26 19.16
C PHE A 179 -1.37 4.32 17.96
N ASP A 180 -2.37 3.47 17.75
CA ASP A 180 -2.44 2.51 16.65
C ASP A 180 -3.79 2.58 15.92
N LYS A 181 -4.03 1.66 14.98
CA LYS A 181 -5.27 1.56 14.19
C LYS A 181 -6.54 1.38 15.05
N THR A 182 -6.42 0.91 16.27
CA THR A 182 -7.55 0.67 17.18
C THR A 182 -7.78 1.83 18.14
N ASN A 183 -6.72 2.61 18.40
CA ASN A 183 -6.70 3.67 19.40
C ASN A 183 -6.00 4.92 18.85
N TYR A 184 -6.59 5.56 17.85
CA TYR A 184 -6.05 6.82 17.30
C TYR A 184 -6.98 8.00 17.62
N PRO A 185 -6.45 9.25 17.65
CA PRO A 185 -7.24 10.44 17.88
C PRO A 185 -8.40 10.55 16.89
N LYS A 186 -9.61 10.77 17.38
CA LYS A 186 -10.80 10.92 16.55
C LYS A 186 -10.83 12.29 15.87
N ALA A 187 -11.58 12.41 14.79
CA ALA A 187 -11.72 13.64 13.99
C ALA A 187 -12.01 14.88 14.86
N LYS A 188 -12.72 14.74 15.98
CA LYS A 188 -12.98 15.83 16.94
C LYS A 188 -11.70 16.47 17.48
N TYR A 189 -10.61 15.70 17.65
CA TYR A 189 -9.31 16.23 18.08
C TYR A 189 -8.74 17.23 17.06
N PHE A 190 -9.00 17.01 15.77
CA PHE A 190 -8.46 17.83 14.69
C PHE A 190 -9.31 19.06 14.36
N LEU A 191 -10.47 19.24 14.98
CA LEU A 191 -11.26 20.48 14.84
C LEU A 191 -10.48 21.73 15.28
N SER A 192 -9.54 21.57 16.21
CA SER A 192 -8.61 22.62 16.61
C SER A 192 -7.38 22.78 15.71
N HIS A 193 -7.17 21.86 14.75
CA HIS A 193 -6.03 21.82 13.84
C HIS A 193 -6.47 21.55 12.39
N PRO A 194 -7.43 22.32 11.85
CA PRO A 194 -8.01 22.04 10.53
C PRO A 194 -7.00 22.18 9.39
N ARG A 195 -6.00 23.06 9.56
CA ARG A 195 -4.95 23.27 8.57
C ARG A 195 -4.02 22.06 8.49
N GLU A 196 -3.61 21.52 9.61
CA GLU A 196 -2.72 20.36 9.68
C GLU A 196 -3.41 19.11 9.12
N LEU A 197 -4.69 18.96 9.34
CA LEU A 197 -5.48 17.88 8.75
C LEU A 197 -5.57 18.01 7.22
N LEU A 198 -5.78 19.22 6.72
CA LEU A 198 -5.81 19.49 5.27
C LEU A 198 -4.43 19.26 4.63
N ASP A 199 -3.36 19.71 5.28
CA ASP A 199 -2.00 19.50 4.82
C ASP A 199 -1.64 18.00 4.81
N ALA A 200 -2.05 17.25 5.84
CA ALA A 200 -1.88 15.80 5.89
C ALA A 200 -2.59 15.08 4.73
N SER A 201 -3.82 15.49 4.43
CA SER A 201 -4.57 14.97 3.27
C SER A 201 -3.86 15.29 1.95
N SER A 202 -3.36 16.52 1.80
CA SER A 202 -2.62 16.96 0.61
C SER A 202 -1.31 16.17 0.44
N ILE A 203 -0.60 15.91 1.54
CA ILE A 203 0.62 15.10 1.55
C ILE A 203 0.31 13.65 1.17
N ALA A 204 -0.76 13.07 1.71
CA ALA A 204 -1.18 11.72 1.36
C ALA A 204 -1.47 11.59 -0.14
N TRP A 205 -2.19 12.55 -0.74
CA TRP A 205 -2.46 12.57 -2.17
C TRP A 205 -1.21 12.79 -3.01
N ALA A 206 -0.31 13.70 -2.60
CA ALA A 206 0.94 13.93 -3.31
C ALA A 206 1.85 12.69 -3.27
N SER A 207 1.94 12.04 -2.10
CA SER A 207 2.69 10.79 -1.95
C SER A 207 2.11 9.67 -2.81
N HIS A 208 0.78 9.59 -2.91
CA HIS A 208 0.11 8.65 -3.77
C HIS A 208 0.44 8.88 -5.26
N GLY A 209 0.39 10.13 -5.71
CA GLY A 209 0.76 10.50 -7.08
C GLY A 209 2.19 10.11 -7.44
N ILE A 210 3.15 10.32 -6.52
CA ILE A 210 4.55 9.95 -6.76
C ILE A 210 4.76 8.43 -6.71
N MET A 211 4.02 7.71 -5.86
CA MET A 211 4.02 6.25 -5.85
C MET A 211 3.52 5.69 -7.19
N MET A 212 2.46 6.26 -7.77
CA MET A 212 2.00 5.91 -9.11
C MET A 212 3.08 6.11 -10.16
N TRP A 213 3.76 7.24 -10.10
CA TRP A 213 4.84 7.53 -11.03
C TRP A 213 6.01 6.55 -10.85
N ARG A 214 6.43 6.27 -9.63
CA ARG A 214 7.52 5.32 -9.30
C ARG A 214 7.16 3.89 -9.69
N SER A 215 5.90 3.49 -9.55
CA SER A 215 5.43 2.15 -9.93
C SER A 215 5.40 1.90 -11.45
N GLY A 216 5.67 2.92 -12.26
CA GLY A 216 5.56 2.82 -13.72
C GLY A 216 4.12 2.82 -14.24
N SER A 217 3.13 3.03 -13.38
CA SER A 217 1.69 2.99 -13.73
C SER A 217 1.17 4.30 -14.36
N HIS A 218 2.04 5.26 -14.59
CA HIS A 218 1.67 6.54 -15.17
C HIS A 218 1.43 6.41 -16.69
N ILE A 219 0.56 7.25 -17.19
CA ILE A 219 0.32 7.38 -18.64
C ILE A 219 1.66 7.74 -19.31
N PRO A 220 2.13 6.96 -20.29
CA PRO A 220 3.39 7.26 -20.96
C PRO A 220 3.26 8.60 -21.70
N THR A 221 3.78 9.64 -21.11
CA THR A 221 4.03 10.89 -21.81
C THR A 221 5.42 10.78 -22.45
N ASN A 222 5.49 10.01 -23.53
CA ASN A 222 6.75 9.59 -24.17
C ASN A 222 7.73 10.74 -24.45
N ASN A 223 7.24 11.95 -24.63
CA ASN A 223 8.07 13.12 -24.92
C ASN A 223 8.49 13.87 -23.64
N LEU A 224 7.58 14.09 -22.68
CA LEU A 224 7.89 14.78 -21.42
C LEU A 224 8.87 13.96 -20.54
N ARG A 225 8.76 12.63 -20.57
CA ARG A 225 9.64 11.75 -19.80
C ARG A 225 11.08 11.78 -20.32
N LYS A 226 11.29 11.76 -21.65
CA LYS A 226 12.63 11.84 -22.24
C LYS A 226 13.34 13.15 -21.89
N ASP A 227 12.61 14.26 -21.91
CA ASP A 227 13.18 15.58 -21.61
C ASP A 227 13.38 15.81 -20.12
N PHE A 228 12.53 15.26 -19.26
CA PHE A 228 12.62 15.41 -17.81
C PHE A 228 13.69 14.47 -17.21
N THR A 229 13.72 13.20 -17.61
CA THR A 229 14.68 12.22 -17.11
C THR A 229 16.09 12.40 -17.64
N ALA A 230 16.28 13.06 -18.79
CA ALA A 230 17.61 13.39 -19.28
C ALA A 230 18.35 14.41 -18.42
N LYS A 231 17.65 15.18 -17.57
CA LYS A 231 18.23 16.25 -16.75
C LYS A 231 18.28 15.97 -15.24
N VAL A 232 17.43 15.07 -14.77
CA VAL A 232 17.31 14.76 -13.34
C VAL A 232 17.25 13.26 -13.17
N SER A 233 18.22 12.67 -12.45
CA SER A 233 18.13 11.24 -12.14
C SER A 233 16.87 10.94 -11.34
N GLU A 234 16.32 9.76 -11.51
CA GLU A 234 15.10 9.34 -10.82
C GLU A 234 15.25 9.45 -9.31
N ASP A 235 16.39 9.05 -8.77
CA ASP A 235 16.70 9.14 -7.34
C ASP A 235 16.78 10.59 -6.84
N LEU A 236 17.28 11.52 -7.66
CA LEU A 236 17.28 12.93 -7.31
C LEU A 236 15.85 13.48 -7.29
N ALA A 237 15.03 13.11 -8.27
CA ALA A 237 13.62 13.53 -8.30
C ALA A 237 12.86 13.04 -7.05
N MET A 238 13.10 11.80 -6.61
CA MET A 238 12.49 11.25 -5.39
C MET A 238 12.94 12.01 -4.14
N ARG A 239 14.23 12.26 -4.00
CA ARG A 239 14.74 13.05 -2.87
C ARG A 239 14.15 14.45 -2.82
N LEU A 240 14.13 15.15 -3.95
CA LEU A 240 13.52 16.49 -4.04
C LEU A 240 12.02 16.47 -3.71
N HIS A 241 11.31 15.40 -4.10
CA HIS A 241 9.91 15.26 -3.74
C HIS A 241 9.72 15.11 -2.23
N VAL A 242 10.50 14.24 -1.58
CA VAL A 242 10.47 14.06 -0.13
C VAL A 242 10.79 15.38 0.59
N ASP A 243 11.82 16.09 0.15
CA ASP A 243 12.21 17.39 0.74
C ASP A 243 11.12 18.44 0.57
N ASN A 244 10.48 18.51 -0.60
CA ASN A 244 9.35 19.43 -0.84
C ASN A 244 8.15 19.13 0.07
N ILE A 245 7.82 17.87 0.28
CA ILE A 245 6.73 17.47 1.19
C ILE A 245 7.06 17.88 2.63
N ILE A 246 8.31 17.68 3.06
CA ILE A 246 8.75 18.08 4.39
C ILE A 246 8.66 19.61 4.58
N GLU A 247 9.04 20.39 3.57
CA GLU A 247 8.89 21.86 3.63
C GLU A 247 7.42 22.30 3.68
N ILE A 248 6.52 21.59 2.98
CA ILE A 248 5.07 21.82 3.09
C ILE A 248 4.60 21.51 4.52
N ALA A 249 5.04 20.38 5.09
CA ALA A 249 4.67 19.97 6.44
C ALA A 249 5.16 20.96 7.52
N LYS A 250 6.35 21.54 7.37
CA LYS A 250 6.87 22.61 8.26
C LYS A 250 6.01 23.87 8.23
N GLY A 251 5.23 24.06 7.20
CA GLY A 251 4.46 25.28 6.98
C GLY A 251 5.33 26.36 6.37
N ARG A 252 5.12 26.65 5.11
CA ARG A 252 5.76 27.83 4.47
C ARG A 252 5.33 29.08 5.23
N LYS A 253 6.32 29.84 5.72
CA LYS A 253 6.11 31.18 6.26
C LYS A 253 5.67 32.12 5.15
#